data_b0edbbb6e29bf25c7fb148ea39cd8f90
#
_entry.id   b0edbbb6e29bf25c7fb148ea39cd8f90
#
_cell.length_a   1.000
_cell.length_b   1.000
_cell.length_c   1.000
_cell.angle_alpha   90.00
_cell.angle_beta   90.00
_cell.angle_gamma   90.00
#
_symmetry.space_group_name_H-M   'P 1'
#
loop_
_entity.id
_entity.type
_entity.pdbx_description
1 polymer ?
#
loop_
_entity_poly.entity_id
_entity_poly.type
_entity_poly.pdbx_seq_one_letter_code
_entity_poly.pdbx_strand_id
1 'polypeptide(L)'
;MASWLSEDLNERETISEGPARLNGWSLTNTGNEARFVSFKQGDKTGPMIVVPAGEENSISGLDEPFPGGLAVESVVGDGKLIANVFYEVREPIVLPPVPEVE
;
A
#
# COMPACT_ATOMS: atom_id res chain seq x y z
N MET A 1 5.55 12.78 -3.16
CA MET A 1 4.98 11.65 -2.39
C MET A 1 3.47 11.79 -2.35
N ALA A 2 2.75 10.71 -2.64
CA ALA A 2 1.31 10.68 -2.54
C ALA A 2 0.89 9.92 -1.29
N SER A 3 -0.36 10.12 -0.88
CA SER A 3 -0.93 9.36 0.24
C SER A 3 -2.30 8.83 -0.16
N TRP A 4 -2.60 7.64 0.35
CA TRP A 4 -3.88 6.98 0.18
C TRP A 4 -4.45 6.69 1.56
N LEU A 5 -5.74 6.96 1.74
CA LEU A 5 -6.41 6.81 3.03
C LEU A 5 -7.65 5.94 2.90
N SER A 6 -7.78 4.98 3.82
CA SER A 6 -9.01 4.26 4.06
C SER A 6 -9.40 4.43 5.52
N GLU A 7 -10.63 4.82 5.78
CA GLU A 7 -11.14 4.98 7.14
C GLU A 7 -11.49 3.64 7.78
N ASP A 8 -11.68 2.60 6.97
CA ASP A 8 -11.96 1.25 7.44
C ASP A 8 -11.55 0.24 6.36
N LEU A 9 -10.30 -0.20 6.44
CA LEU A 9 -9.77 -1.19 5.51
C LEU A 9 -10.27 -2.57 5.91
N ASN A 10 -11.18 -3.12 5.13
CA ASN A 10 -11.82 -4.42 5.40
C ASN A 10 -11.91 -5.33 4.17
N GLU A 11 -11.27 -4.95 3.09
CA GLU A 11 -11.22 -5.70 1.84
C GLU A 11 -9.95 -5.33 1.08
N ARG A 12 -9.78 -5.89 -0.10
CA ARG A 12 -8.69 -5.50 -0.99
C ARG A 12 -9.04 -4.20 -1.70
N GLU A 13 -8.14 -3.24 -1.61
CA GLU A 13 -8.27 -1.96 -2.32
C GLU A 13 -7.01 -1.66 -3.12
N THR A 14 -7.19 -1.21 -4.34
CA THR A 14 -6.10 -0.83 -5.22
C THR A 14 -5.69 0.61 -4.94
N ILE A 15 -4.41 0.80 -4.63
CA ILE A 15 -3.83 2.12 -4.39
C ILE A 15 -3.31 2.70 -5.69
N SER A 16 -2.62 1.89 -6.48
CA SER A 16 -2.10 2.28 -7.78
C SER A 16 -2.16 1.10 -8.75
N GLU A 17 -2.74 1.31 -9.93
CA GLU A 17 -2.79 0.29 -10.97
C GLU A 17 -1.46 0.18 -11.72
N GLY A 18 -0.73 1.27 -11.80
CA GLY A 18 0.58 1.32 -12.43
C GLY A 18 1.72 1.14 -11.45
N PRO A 19 2.96 1.12 -11.94
CA PRO A 19 4.13 0.96 -11.10
C PRO A 19 4.17 2.01 -9.98
N ALA A 20 4.49 1.56 -8.77
CA ALA A 20 4.55 2.41 -7.59
C ALA A 20 5.70 2.00 -6.68
N ARG A 21 6.05 2.88 -5.75
CA ARG A 21 6.94 2.56 -4.63
C ARG A 21 6.19 2.81 -3.34
N LEU A 22 6.28 1.86 -2.44
CA LEU A 22 5.72 1.98 -1.10
C LEU A 22 6.75 2.67 -0.21
N ASN A 23 6.37 3.82 0.33
CA ASN A 23 7.27 4.63 1.17
C ASN A 23 6.99 4.50 2.66
N GLY A 24 5.81 4.04 3.02
CA GLY A 24 5.45 3.85 4.42
C GLY A 24 3.96 3.68 4.60
N TRP A 25 3.56 3.52 5.84
CA TRP A 25 2.16 3.41 6.22
C TRP A 25 1.96 3.87 7.66
N SER A 26 0.72 4.18 7.97
CA SER A 26 0.25 4.36 9.34
C SER A 26 -1.07 3.60 9.44
N LEU A 27 -1.07 2.53 10.22
CA LEU A 27 -2.20 1.64 10.39
C LEU A 27 -2.68 1.70 11.83
N THR A 28 -3.93 2.07 12.03
CA THR A 28 -4.52 2.19 13.37
C THR A 28 -5.70 1.25 13.50
N ASN A 29 -5.62 0.34 14.45
CA ASN A 29 -6.66 -0.63 14.75
C ASN A 29 -7.47 -0.14 15.95
N THR A 30 -8.72 0.22 15.75
CA THR A 30 -9.61 0.70 16.83
C THR A 30 -10.45 -0.41 17.46
N GLY A 31 -10.30 -1.64 16.97
CA GLY A 31 -11.06 -2.80 17.44
C GLY A 31 -10.40 -3.53 18.60
N ASN A 32 -11.03 -4.61 19.03
CA ASN A 32 -10.57 -5.46 20.13
C ASN A 32 -9.83 -6.71 19.66
N GLU A 33 -9.64 -6.86 18.36
CA GLU A 33 -8.92 -7.99 17.77
C GLU A 33 -7.77 -7.50 16.91
N ALA A 34 -6.71 -8.29 16.83
CA ALA A 34 -5.61 -7.98 15.92
C ALA A 34 -6.09 -8.02 14.47
N ARG A 35 -5.56 -7.14 13.65
CA ARG A 35 -5.85 -7.08 12.21
C ARG A 35 -4.58 -7.38 11.42
N PHE A 36 -4.76 -8.03 10.30
CA PHE A 36 -3.66 -8.41 9.41
C PHE A 36 -3.79 -7.64 8.11
N VAL A 37 -2.70 -7.02 7.70
CA VAL A 37 -2.65 -6.19 6.50
C VAL A 37 -1.56 -6.73 5.58
N SER A 38 -1.88 -6.91 4.31
CA SER A 38 -0.92 -7.34 3.30
C SER A 38 -0.89 -6.34 2.16
N PHE A 39 0.31 -5.99 1.72
CA PHE A 39 0.48 -5.25 0.48
C PHE A 39 0.64 -6.24 -0.66
N LYS A 40 -0.06 -5.99 -1.77
CA LYS A 40 -0.14 -6.92 -2.88
C LYS A 40 0.23 -6.27 -4.20
N GLN A 41 0.80 -7.08 -5.07
CA GLN A 41 1.08 -6.73 -6.44
C GLN A 41 0.48 -7.82 -7.32
N GLY A 42 -0.67 -7.54 -7.98
CA GLY A 42 -1.37 -8.57 -8.74
C GLY A 42 -1.73 -9.76 -7.85
N ASP A 43 -1.30 -10.95 -8.22
CA ASP A 43 -1.51 -12.17 -7.44
C ASP A 43 -0.42 -12.44 -6.40
N LYS A 44 0.62 -11.61 -6.39
CA LYS A 44 1.69 -11.76 -5.40
C LYS A 44 1.28 -11.16 -4.07
N THR A 45 1.50 -11.92 -3.00
CA THR A 45 1.29 -11.45 -1.64
C THR A 45 2.61 -11.02 -1.06
N GLY A 46 2.68 -9.75 -0.66
CA GLY A 46 3.83 -9.20 0.03
C GLY A 46 3.83 -9.55 1.51
N PRO A 47 4.70 -8.90 2.28
CA PRO A 47 4.78 -9.16 3.72
C PRO A 47 3.47 -8.85 4.42
N MET A 48 3.16 -9.65 5.44
CA MET A 48 1.98 -9.46 6.27
C MET A 48 2.35 -8.64 7.50
N ILE A 49 1.54 -7.63 7.75
CA ILE A 49 1.71 -6.73 8.88
C ILE A 49 0.62 -7.04 9.89
N VAL A 50 0.99 -7.18 11.16
CA VAL A 50 0.03 -7.37 12.24
C VAL A 50 -0.15 -6.04 12.98
N VAL A 51 -1.41 -5.62 13.10
CA VAL A 51 -1.77 -4.44 13.89
C VAL A 51 -2.53 -4.94 15.12
N PRO A 52 -1.91 -4.95 16.29
CA PRO A 52 -2.57 -5.41 17.51
C PRO A 52 -3.82 -4.59 17.84
N ALA A 53 -4.72 -5.19 18.60
CA ALA A 53 -5.96 -4.54 19.02
C ALA A 53 -5.68 -3.20 19.74
N GLY A 54 -6.35 -2.14 19.31
CA GLY A 54 -6.22 -0.83 19.91
C GLY A 54 -4.88 -0.13 19.72
N GLU A 55 -4.02 -0.69 18.84
CA GLU A 55 -2.68 -0.15 18.62
C GLU A 55 -2.49 0.37 17.21
N GLU A 56 -1.34 0.98 16.99
CA GLU A 56 -0.91 1.53 15.72
C GLU A 56 0.38 0.86 15.26
N ASN A 57 0.48 0.61 13.96
CA ASN A 57 1.72 0.18 13.32
C ASN A 57 2.05 1.20 12.23
N SER A 58 3.14 1.90 12.42
CA SER A 58 3.59 2.95 11.49
C SER A 58 5.04 2.74 11.11
N ILE A 59 5.33 2.94 9.84
CA ILE A 59 6.70 2.93 9.32
C ILE A 59 6.83 4.01 8.25
N SER A 60 8.00 4.59 8.15
CA SER A 60 8.33 5.58 7.13
C SER A 60 9.75 5.32 6.61
N GLY A 61 10.10 5.97 5.51
CA GLY A 61 11.42 5.83 4.94
C GLY A 61 11.64 4.53 4.17
N LEU A 62 10.56 3.84 3.80
CA LEU A 62 10.65 2.67 2.94
C LEU A 62 10.84 3.08 1.48
N ASP A 63 11.41 2.17 0.71
CA ASP A 63 11.55 2.30 -0.73
C ASP A 63 11.35 0.92 -1.37
N GLU A 64 10.14 0.37 -1.19
CA GLU A 64 9.77 -0.94 -1.73
C GLU A 64 9.13 -0.81 -3.10
N PRO A 65 9.72 -1.39 -4.15
CA PRO A 65 9.15 -1.31 -5.48
C PRO A 65 7.98 -2.27 -5.68
N PHE A 66 6.93 -1.75 -6.32
CA PHE A 66 5.78 -2.53 -6.78
C PHE A 66 5.57 -2.25 -8.27
N PRO A 67 6.39 -2.86 -9.14
CA PRO A 67 6.36 -2.57 -10.57
C PRO A 67 5.07 -2.97 -11.27
N GLY A 68 4.30 -3.89 -10.72
CA GLY A 68 3.03 -4.34 -11.26
C GLY A 68 1.81 -3.68 -10.65
N GLY A 69 2.00 -2.63 -9.84
CA GLY A 69 0.93 -1.96 -9.14
C GLY A 69 0.97 -2.22 -7.64
N LEU A 70 0.20 -1.43 -6.90
CA LEU A 70 0.16 -1.51 -5.45
C LEU A 70 -1.28 -1.63 -4.97
N ALA A 71 -1.56 -2.66 -4.22
CA ALA A 71 -2.82 -2.87 -3.53
C ALA A 71 -2.56 -3.20 -2.07
N VAL A 72 -3.57 -3.00 -1.26
CA VAL A 72 -3.55 -3.34 0.16
C VAL A 72 -4.80 -4.14 0.49
N GLU A 73 -4.67 -5.10 1.38
CA GLU A 73 -5.77 -5.99 1.73
C GLU A 73 -5.80 -6.26 3.23
N SER A 74 -7.01 -6.25 3.76
CA SER A 74 -7.30 -6.75 5.11
C SER A 74 -8.67 -7.40 5.08
N VAL A 75 -8.96 -8.26 6.05
CA VAL A 75 -10.29 -8.84 6.20
C VAL A 75 -11.10 -8.04 7.22
N VAL A 76 -12.42 -8.09 7.09
CA VAL A 76 -13.31 -7.43 8.04
C VAL A 76 -13.07 -7.98 9.46
N GLY A 77 -13.12 -7.11 10.43
CA GLY A 77 -12.94 -7.45 11.83
C GLY A 77 -13.69 -6.48 12.73
N ASP A 78 -13.48 -6.60 14.04
CA ASP A 78 -14.08 -5.73 15.03
C ASP A 78 -13.46 -4.33 14.94
N GLY A 79 -14.31 -3.30 15.09
CA GLY A 79 -13.87 -1.92 14.99
C GLY A 79 -13.46 -1.51 13.58
N LYS A 80 -12.68 -0.47 13.49
CA LYS A 80 -12.16 0.06 12.23
C LYS A 80 -10.66 -0.07 12.13
N LEU A 81 -10.19 -0.35 10.95
CA LEU A 81 -8.77 -0.29 10.61
C LEU A 81 -8.53 0.92 9.71
N ILE A 82 -7.97 1.97 10.29
CA ILE A 82 -7.65 3.18 9.56
C ILE A 82 -6.28 3.00 8.92
N ALA A 83 -6.24 3.03 7.61
CA ALA A 83 -5.01 2.83 6.84
C ALA A 83 -4.64 4.10 6.08
N ASN A 84 -3.43 4.56 6.31
CA ASN A 84 -2.84 5.66 5.55
C ASN A 84 -1.54 5.12 4.93
N VAL A 85 -1.46 5.17 3.61
CA VAL A 85 -0.33 4.60 2.87
C VAL A 85 0.37 5.71 2.09
N PHE A 86 1.68 5.77 2.25
CA PHE A 86 2.52 6.75 1.56
C PHE A 86 3.23 6.05 0.41
N TYR A 87 3.12 6.61 -0.78
CA TYR A 87 3.65 5.98 -1.97
C TYR A 87 4.05 7.00 -3.03
N GLU A 88 4.84 6.54 -4.00
CA GLU A 88 5.17 7.29 -5.19
C GLU A 88 4.68 6.52 -6.40
N VAL A 89 3.98 7.21 -7.30
CA VAL A 89 3.62 6.64 -8.59
C VAL A 89 4.82 6.82 -9.51
N ARG A 90 5.30 5.69 -10.04
CA ARG A 90 6.31 5.72 -11.07
C ARG A 90 5.65 5.41 -12.40
N GLU A 91 5.52 6.43 -13.21
CA GLU A 91 5.15 6.19 -14.58
C GLU A 91 6.25 5.38 -15.24
N PRO A 92 5.89 4.42 -16.14
CA PRO A 92 6.89 3.78 -16.95
C PRO A 92 7.69 4.88 -17.63
N ILE A 93 9.02 4.79 -17.54
CA ILE A 93 9.89 5.73 -18.20
C ILE A 93 9.60 5.60 -19.69
N VAL A 94 8.78 6.51 -20.20
CA VAL A 94 8.68 6.67 -21.63
C VAL A 94 9.95 7.40 -22.02
N LEU A 95 10.94 6.64 -22.40
CA LEU A 95 12.11 7.22 -23.03
C LEU A 95 11.59 8.03 -24.22
N PRO A 96 11.94 9.31 -24.31
CA PRO A 96 11.60 10.06 -25.50
C PRO A 96 12.10 9.29 -26.71
N PRO A 97 11.32 9.23 -27.79
CA PRO A 97 11.76 8.49 -28.96
C PRO A 97 13.16 8.96 -29.34
N VAL A 98 14.08 8.04 -29.43
CA VAL A 98 15.43 8.34 -29.89
C VAL A 98 15.27 9.02 -31.25
N PRO A 99 15.72 10.29 -31.40
CA PRO A 99 15.64 10.91 -32.70
C PRO A 99 16.40 10.05 -33.68
N GLU A 100 15.73 9.66 -34.76
CA GLU A 100 16.40 8.93 -35.81
C GLU A 100 17.56 9.76 -36.29
N VAL A 101 18.75 9.24 -36.09
CA VAL A 101 19.93 9.86 -36.67
C VAL A 101 20.03 9.34 -38.08
N GLU A 102 19.66 10.16 -39.00
CA GLU A 102 19.90 9.89 -40.38
C GLU A 102 21.38 10.14 -40.72
#